data_eea7ffc56ee12eaa8098237a99ffa580
#
_entry.id   eea7ffc56ee12eaa8098237a99ffa580
#
_cell.length_a   1.000
_cell.length_b   1.000
_cell.length_c   1.000
_cell.angle_alpha   90.00
_cell.angle_beta   90.00
_cell.angle_gamma   90.00
#
_symmetry.space_group_name_H-M   'P 1'
#
loop_
_entity.id
_entity.type
_entity.pdbx_description
1 polymer ?
#
loop_
_entity_poly.entity_id
_entity_poly.type
_entity_poly.pdbx_seq_one_letter_code
_entity_poly.pdbx_strand_id
1 'polypeptide(L)'
;MNESLFYEIKTTNTMYQDVIEEIGSQLKKDQYIQSESVFIEEVHEREQHGNIEIFPEVILPHIQSENILKTKIFLIKNETNHMNWHDQSLKLIILLNLKPQEDQAVLQDIQAFMRNLADEDFVGHYYNWRNER
;
A
#
# COMPACT_ATOMS: atom_id res chain seq x y z
N MET A 1 11.08 -6.59 -12.76
CA MET A 1 9.73 -6.20 -12.33
C MET A 1 9.34 -4.91 -13.04
N ASN A 2 8.08 -4.77 -13.40
CA ASN A 2 7.60 -3.61 -14.12
C ASN A 2 7.52 -2.39 -13.18
N GLU A 3 8.28 -1.33 -13.49
CA GLU A 3 8.30 -0.13 -12.67
C GLU A 3 6.96 0.59 -12.65
N SER A 4 6.15 0.47 -13.71
CA SER A 4 4.84 1.11 -13.75
C SER A 4 3.84 0.50 -12.76
N LEU A 5 4.19 -0.63 -12.16
CA LEU A 5 3.37 -1.26 -11.12
C LEU A 5 3.44 -0.50 -9.81
N PHE A 6 4.52 0.22 -9.57
CA PHE A 6 4.77 0.91 -8.31
C PHE A 6 4.43 2.39 -8.40
N TYR A 7 3.86 2.92 -7.32
CA TYR A 7 3.54 4.34 -7.21
C TYR A 7 3.86 4.80 -5.80
N GLU A 8 4.73 5.79 -5.68
CA GLU A 8 5.12 6.33 -4.39
C GLU A 8 4.21 7.46 -3.96
N ILE A 9 3.77 7.43 -2.71
CA ILE A 9 2.93 8.48 -2.14
C ILE A 9 3.58 8.96 -0.84
N LYS A 10 3.76 10.26 -0.72
CA LYS A 10 4.23 10.88 0.50
C LYS A 10 3.06 11.58 1.16
N THR A 11 2.96 11.44 2.47
CA THR A 11 1.92 12.10 3.24
C THR A 11 2.52 12.94 4.35
N THR A 12 1.85 14.00 4.74
CA THR A 12 2.18 14.77 5.92
C THR A 12 1.28 14.40 7.10
N ASN A 13 0.28 13.57 6.87
CA ASN A 13 -0.60 13.07 7.93
C ASN A 13 0.13 12.04 8.78
N THR A 14 -0.13 12.05 10.07
CA THR A 14 0.51 11.13 11.01
C THR A 14 -0.46 10.10 11.57
N MET A 15 -1.77 10.31 11.41
CA MET A 15 -2.77 9.34 11.87
C MET A 15 -3.19 8.46 10.71
N TYR A 16 -3.14 7.14 10.92
CA TYR A 16 -3.45 6.17 9.87
C TYR A 16 -4.79 6.43 9.19
N GLN A 17 -5.83 6.75 9.99
CA GLN A 17 -7.15 7.02 9.43
C GLN A 17 -7.10 8.18 8.43
N ASP A 18 -6.40 9.26 8.79
CA ASP A 18 -6.26 10.42 7.91
C ASP A 18 -5.46 10.08 6.66
N VAL A 19 -4.43 9.23 6.80
CA VAL A 19 -3.63 8.77 5.67
C VAL A 19 -4.50 8.00 4.69
N ILE A 20 -5.30 7.05 5.19
CA ILE A 20 -6.14 6.22 4.33
C ILE A 20 -7.21 7.07 3.63
N GLU A 21 -7.77 8.07 4.31
CA GLU A 21 -8.74 8.97 3.68
C GLU A 21 -8.09 9.81 2.58
N GLU A 22 -6.90 10.31 2.84
CA GLU A 22 -6.13 11.06 1.84
C GLU A 22 -5.83 10.20 0.62
N ILE A 23 -5.36 8.97 0.85
CA ILE A 23 -5.05 8.04 -0.22
C ILE A 23 -6.31 7.72 -1.04
N GLY A 24 -7.43 7.43 -0.37
CA GLY A 24 -8.68 7.16 -1.05
C GLY A 24 -9.11 8.29 -1.97
N SER A 25 -8.98 9.53 -1.49
CA SER A 25 -9.30 10.71 -2.29
C SER A 25 -8.39 10.82 -3.52
N GLN A 26 -7.10 10.61 -3.34
CA GLN A 26 -6.14 10.69 -4.43
C GLN A 26 -6.35 9.59 -5.46
N LEU A 27 -6.58 8.35 -5.01
CA LEU A 27 -6.81 7.23 -5.92
C LEU A 27 -8.09 7.40 -6.73
N LYS A 28 -9.13 7.96 -6.12
CA LYS A 28 -10.37 8.25 -6.83
C LYS A 28 -10.14 9.31 -7.90
N LYS A 29 -9.43 10.36 -7.55
CA LYS A 29 -9.13 11.46 -8.47
C LYS A 29 -8.32 10.95 -9.67
N ASP A 30 -7.37 10.06 -9.43
CA ASP A 30 -6.48 9.53 -10.47
C ASP A 30 -7.06 8.31 -11.17
N GLN A 31 -8.30 7.94 -10.85
CA GLN A 31 -9.05 6.86 -11.50
C GLN A 31 -8.42 5.47 -11.29
N TYR A 32 -7.83 5.26 -10.13
CA TYR A 32 -7.34 3.94 -9.72
C TYR A 32 -8.41 3.13 -9.02
N ILE A 33 -9.40 3.80 -8.43
CA ILE A 33 -10.53 3.16 -7.76
C ILE A 33 -11.81 3.81 -8.23
N GLN A 34 -12.93 3.08 -8.07
CA GLN A 34 -14.24 3.56 -8.48
C GLN A 34 -14.90 4.41 -7.40
N SER A 35 -14.82 3.99 -6.14
CA SER A 35 -15.47 4.66 -5.01
C SER A 35 -14.49 4.80 -3.85
N GLU A 36 -14.37 6.03 -3.34
CA GLU A 36 -13.52 6.35 -2.20
C GLU A 36 -14.04 5.69 -0.92
N SER A 37 -15.35 5.77 -0.67
CA SER A 37 -15.93 5.20 0.55
C SER A 37 -15.82 3.68 0.58
N VAL A 38 -15.99 3.02 -0.56
CA VAL A 38 -15.83 1.58 -0.65
C VAL A 38 -14.38 1.17 -0.37
N PHE A 39 -13.42 1.95 -0.90
CA PHE A 39 -12.00 1.69 -0.67
C PHE A 39 -11.69 1.73 0.83
N ILE A 40 -12.13 2.79 1.51
CA ILE A 40 -11.86 2.95 2.95
C ILE A 40 -12.47 1.78 3.74
N GLU A 41 -13.68 1.38 3.39
CA GLU A 41 -14.37 0.26 4.01
C GLU A 41 -13.60 -1.05 3.80
N GLU A 42 -13.11 -1.28 2.58
CA GLU A 42 -12.38 -2.48 2.24
C GLU A 42 -11.03 -2.57 2.96
N VAL A 43 -10.36 -1.43 3.12
CA VAL A 43 -9.11 -1.39 3.87
C VAL A 43 -9.37 -1.77 5.33
N HIS A 44 -10.40 -1.20 5.96
CA HIS A 44 -10.76 -1.51 7.34
C HIS A 44 -11.13 -2.99 7.50
N GLU A 45 -11.89 -3.52 6.57
CA GLU A 45 -12.28 -4.93 6.59
C GLU A 45 -11.07 -5.84 6.49
N ARG A 46 -10.12 -5.50 5.62
CA ARG A 46 -8.90 -6.30 5.45
C ARG A 46 -8.08 -6.35 6.74
N GLU A 47 -8.01 -5.25 7.47
CA GLU A 47 -7.29 -5.21 8.74
C GLU A 47 -7.88 -6.15 9.78
N GLN A 48 -9.19 -6.40 9.71
CA GLN A 48 -9.90 -7.25 10.67
C GLN A 48 -9.79 -8.73 10.33
N HIS A 49 -9.38 -9.07 9.10
CA HIS A 49 -9.37 -10.45 8.62
C HIS A 49 -7.96 -11.02 8.46
N GLY A 50 -7.09 -10.75 9.40
CA GLY A 50 -5.76 -11.31 9.40
C GLY A 50 -4.70 -10.28 9.69
N ASN A 51 -3.47 -10.77 9.81
CA ASN A 51 -2.33 -9.92 10.12
C ASN A 51 -1.81 -9.29 8.85
N ILE A 52 -1.78 -7.94 8.81
CA ILE A 52 -1.21 -7.20 7.67
C ILE A 52 0.20 -6.69 7.95
N GLU A 53 0.68 -6.84 9.19
CA GLU A 53 2.05 -6.45 9.52
C GLU A 53 3.03 -7.50 8.99
N ILE A 54 3.98 -7.09 8.14
CA ILE A 54 4.96 -8.01 7.55
C ILE A 54 6.33 -7.87 8.19
N PHE A 55 6.63 -6.68 8.71
CA PHE A 55 7.84 -6.38 9.49
C PHE A 55 7.47 -5.36 10.55
N PRO A 56 8.28 -5.18 11.60
CA PRO A 56 8.03 -4.10 12.54
C PRO A 56 7.88 -2.77 11.80
N GLU A 57 6.79 -2.07 12.07
CA GLU A 57 6.47 -0.76 11.49
C GLU A 57 6.15 -0.77 9.99
N VAL A 58 5.92 -1.96 9.40
CA VAL A 58 5.56 -2.06 7.97
C VAL A 58 4.31 -2.93 7.83
N ILE A 59 3.28 -2.38 7.21
CA ILE A 59 2.05 -3.14 6.94
C ILE A 59 1.81 -3.25 5.44
N LEU A 60 1.12 -4.33 5.05
CA LEU A 60 0.77 -4.59 3.66
C LEU A 60 -0.71 -4.99 3.55
N PRO A 61 -1.62 -4.00 3.48
CA PRO A 61 -3.01 -4.32 3.16
C PRO A 61 -3.14 -4.68 1.69
N HIS A 62 -3.77 -5.82 1.42
CA HIS A 62 -3.99 -6.33 0.06
C HIS A 62 -5.48 -6.29 -0.25
N ILE A 63 -5.86 -5.50 -1.22
CA ILE A 63 -7.26 -5.29 -1.62
C ILE A 63 -7.46 -5.83 -3.03
N GLN A 64 -8.44 -6.72 -3.21
CA GLN A 64 -8.85 -7.19 -4.53
C GLN A 64 -10.36 -7.15 -4.60
N SER A 65 -10.90 -6.27 -5.45
CA SER A 65 -12.35 -6.11 -5.57
C SER A 65 -12.68 -5.39 -6.87
N GLU A 66 -13.98 -5.38 -7.19
CA GLU A 66 -14.49 -4.65 -8.34
C GLU A 66 -14.25 -3.14 -8.23
N ASN A 67 -13.98 -2.64 -7.02
CA ASN A 67 -13.69 -1.23 -6.81
C ASN A 67 -12.32 -0.83 -7.33
N ILE A 68 -11.43 -1.80 -7.55
CA ILE A 68 -10.07 -1.54 -8.03
C ILE A 68 -10.10 -1.52 -9.56
N LEU A 69 -9.80 -0.36 -10.14
CA LEU A 69 -9.82 -0.18 -11.59
C LEU A 69 -8.50 -0.49 -12.24
N LYS A 70 -7.39 -0.28 -11.53
CA LYS A 70 -6.04 -0.56 -12.03
C LYS A 70 -5.21 -1.18 -10.92
N THR A 71 -4.46 -2.21 -11.28
CA THR A 71 -3.55 -2.86 -10.33
C THR A 71 -2.32 -1.99 -10.10
N LYS A 72 -2.03 -1.69 -8.84
CA LYS A 72 -0.87 -0.89 -8.45
C LYS A 72 -0.41 -1.29 -7.05
N ILE A 73 0.86 -1.10 -6.80
CA ILE A 73 1.45 -1.23 -5.47
C ILE A 73 1.85 0.17 -5.03
N PHE A 74 1.20 0.67 -4.00
CA PHE A 74 1.45 2.02 -3.50
C PHE A 74 2.37 1.96 -2.29
N LEU A 75 3.48 2.69 -2.35
CA LEU A 75 4.45 2.77 -1.26
C LEU A 75 4.22 4.11 -0.57
N ILE A 76 3.64 4.05 0.62
CA ILE A 76 3.15 5.23 1.33
C ILE A 76 4.00 5.47 2.55
N LYS A 77 4.57 6.66 2.69
CA LYS A 77 5.35 7.01 3.87
C LYS A 77 5.24 8.49 4.21
N ASN A 78 5.51 8.81 5.48
CA ASN A 78 5.65 10.17 5.95
C ASN A 78 7.14 10.48 6.05
N GLU A 79 7.61 11.54 5.39
CA GLU A 79 9.04 11.82 5.32
C GLU A 79 9.62 12.42 6.60
N THR A 80 8.78 13.07 7.40
CA THR A 80 9.25 13.78 8.60
C THR A 80 8.94 13.04 9.89
N ASN A 81 7.89 12.23 9.89
CA ASN A 81 7.43 11.53 11.08
C ASN A 81 7.01 10.12 10.72
N HIS A 82 6.77 9.31 11.73
CA HIS A 82 6.09 8.03 11.54
C HIS A 82 4.59 8.26 11.52
N MET A 83 3.86 7.29 10.97
CA MET A 83 2.40 7.28 11.00
C MET A 83 1.97 6.43 12.20
N ASN A 84 0.85 6.78 12.82
CA ASN A 84 0.32 6.05 13.97
C ASN A 84 -0.82 5.15 13.53
N TRP A 85 -0.69 3.84 13.79
CA TRP A 85 -1.69 2.83 13.48
C TRP A 85 -2.02 2.07 14.75
N HIS A 86 -3.24 2.30 15.28
CA HIS A 86 -3.60 1.84 16.62
C HIS A 86 -2.56 2.38 17.62
N ASP A 87 -1.91 1.53 18.39
CA ASP A 87 -0.88 1.95 19.34
C ASP A 87 0.53 1.73 18.80
N GLN A 88 0.65 1.55 17.49
CA GLN A 88 1.92 1.25 16.85
C GLN A 88 2.35 2.38 15.92
N SER A 89 3.67 2.47 15.73
CA SER A 89 4.27 3.40 14.78
C SER A 89 4.51 2.68 13.47
N LEU A 90 4.17 3.34 12.35
CA LEU A 90 4.42 2.81 11.01
C LEU A 90 5.41 3.69 10.28
N LYS A 91 6.35 3.08 9.59
CA LYS A 91 7.28 3.79 8.71
C LYS A 91 6.96 3.58 7.23
N LEU A 92 6.17 2.56 6.90
CA LEU A 92 5.84 2.26 5.50
C LEU A 92 4.51 1.50 5.44
N ILE A 93 3.65 1.93 4.54
CA ILE A 93 2.43 1.21 4.18
C ILE A 93 2.61 0.75 2.73
N ILE A 94 2.56 -0.55 2.51
CA ILE A 94 2.59 -1.13 1.16
C ILE A 94 1.17 -1.53 0.81
N LEU A 95 0.48 -0.67 0.06
CA LEU A 95 -0.91 -0.91 -0.32
C LEU A 95 -0.94 -1.61 -1.66
N LEU A 96 -1.34 -2.88 -1.67
CA LEU A 96 -1.44 -3.67 -2.89
C LEU A 96 -2.89 -3.69 -3.35
N ASN A 97 -3.18 -2.95 -4.40
CA ASN A 97 -4.51 -2.93 -5.02
C ASN A 97 -4.47 -3.78 -6.29
N LEU A 98 -5.28 -4.82 -6.32
CA LEU A 98 -5.32 -5.78 -7.42
C LEU A 98 -6.72 -5.78 -8.04
N LYS A 99 -6.81 -5.47 -9.34
CA LYS A 99 -8.10 -5.54 -10.02
C LYS A 99 -8.50 -7.00 -10.24
N PRO A 100 -9.80 -7.30 -10.34
CA PRO A 100 -10.22 -8.67 -10.68
C PRO A 100 -9.73 -9.06 -12.07
N GLN A 101 -9.45 -10.36 -12.26
CA GLN A 101 -9.10 -10.93 -13.58
C GLN A 101 -7.89 -10.25 -14.21
N GLU A 102 -6.84 -10.04 -13.39
CA GLU A 102 -5.61 -9.42 -13.88
C GLU A 102 -4.82 -10.39 -14.79
N ASP A 103 -4.00 -9.81 -15.68
CA ASP A 103 -3.16 -10.57 -16.58
C ASP A 103 -2.13 -11.42 -15.83
N GLN A 104 -1.81 -12.58 -16.39
CA GLN A 104 -0.87 -13.52 -15.78
C GLN A 104 0.52 -12.90 -15.56
N ALA A 105 0.98 -12.07 -16.50
CA ALA A 105 2.29 -11.43 -16.37
C ALA A 105 2.33 -10.51 -15.16
N VAL A 106 1.26 -9.73 -14.93
CA VAL A 106 1.18 -8.85 -13.77
C VAL A 106 1.12 -9.66 -12.49
N LEU A 107 0.33 -10.73 -12.47
CA LEU A 107 0.24 -11.60 -11.29
C LEU A 107 1.59 -12.22 -10.94
N GLN A 108 2.38 -12.60 -11.94
CA GLN A 108 3.73 -13.15 -11.71
C GLN A 108 4.66 -12.11 -11.11
N ASP A 109 4.57 -10.86 -11.58
CA ASP A 109 5.36 -9.76 -11.01
C ASP A 109 4.99 -9.52 -9.55
N ILE A 110 3.70 -9.54 -9.23
CA ILE A 110 3.22 -9.38 -7.86
C ILE A 110 3.70 -10.52 -6.98
N GLN A 111 3.63 -11.75 -7.47
CA GLN A 111 4.11 -12.92 -6.72
C GLN A 111 5.60 -12.82 -6.42
N ALA A 112 6.40 -12.37 -7.41
CA ALA A 112 7.83 -12.16 -7.21
C ALA A 112 8.09 -11.10 -6.15
N PHE A 113 7.36 -10.00 -6.20
CA PHE A 113 7.46 -8.94 -5.20
C PHE A 113 7.13 -9.48 -3.81
N MET A 114 6.03 -10.23 -3.70
CA MET A 114 5.60 -10.78 -2.41
C MET A 114 6.64 -11.75 -1.84
N ARG A 115 7.24 -12.58 -2.68
CA ARG A 115 8.31 -13.49 -2.22
C ARG A 115 9.51 -12.72 -1.70
N ASN A 116 9.88 -11.62 -2.38
CA ASN A 116 11.02 -10.81 -1.97
C ASN A 116 10.77 -10.05 -0.68
N LEU A 117 9.51 -9.86 -0.28
CA LEU A 117 9.18 -9.21 0.98
C LEU A 117 9.59 -10.03 2.21
N ALA A 118 9.97 -11.29 2.02
CA ALA A 118 10.54 -12.07 3.11
C ALA A 118 11.97 -11.60 3.45
N ASP A 119 12.60 -10.82 2.58
CA ASP A 119 13.94 -10.30 2.77
C ASP A 119 13.86 -8.90 3.36
N GLU A 120 14.38 -8.73 4.57
CA GLU A 120 14.36 -7.46 5.29
C GLU A 120 15.13 -6.37 4.55
N ASP A 121 16.23 -6.74 3.90
CA ASP A 121 17.02 -5.78 3.11
C ASP A 121 16.24 -5.27 1.91
N PHE A 122 15.45 -6.12 1.29
CA PHE A 122 14.61 -5.74 0.17
C PHE A 122 13.57 -4.70 0.60
N VAL A 123 12.91 -4.93 1.75
CA VAL A 123 11.92 -4.00 2.29
C VAL A 123 12.60 -2.70 2.69
N GLY A 124 13.78 -2.79 3.31
CA GLY A 124 14.56 -1.61 3.70
C GLY A 124 14.90 -0.72 2.51
N HIS A 125 15.16 -1.32 1.35
CA HIS A 125 15.43 -0.58 0.13
C HIS A 125 14.24 0.34 -0.21
N TYR A 126 13.01 -0.17 -0.14
CA TYR A 126 11.83 0.65 -0.44
C TYR A 126 11.59 1.72 0.59
N TYR A 127 11.85 1.44 1.86
CA TYR A 127 11.70 2.43 2.91
C TYR A 127 12.74 3.53 2.82
N ASN A 128 14.01 3.16 2.62
CA ASN A 128 15.13 4.10 2.66
C ASN A 128 15.44 4.77 1.32
N TRP A 129 14.86 4.27 0.25
CA TRP A 129 15.20 4.70 -1.09
C TRP A 129 15.19 6.21 -1.27
N ARG A 130 14.22 6.89 -0.69
CA ARG A 130 14.13 8.34 -0.82
C ARG A 130 15.03 9.08 0.14
N ASN A 131 15.34 8.48 1.27
CA ASN A 131 16.19 9.11 2.27
C ASN A 131 17.65 9.16 1.83
N GLU A 132 18.02 8.36 0.85
CA GLU A 132 19.36 8.32 0.30
C GLU A 132 19.60 9.36 -0.79
N ARG A 133 18.59 10.10 -1.15
CA ARG A 133 18.66 11.07 -2.24
C ARG A 133 18.82 12.49 -1.72
#